data_ec2480c91f65b2f24d0c59475fde3ea8
#
_entry.id   ec2480c91f65b2f24d0c59475fde3ea8
#
_cell.length_a   1.000
_cell.length_b   1.000
_cell.length_c   1.000
_cell.angle_alpha   90.00
_cell.angle_beta   90.00
_cell.angle_gamma   90.00
#
_symmetry.space_group_name_H-M   'P 1'
#
loop_
_entity.id
_entity.type
_entity.pdbx_description
1 polymer ?
#
loop_
_entity_poly.entity_id
_entity_poly.type
_entity_poly.pdbx_seq_one_letter_code
_entity_poly.pdbx_strand_id
1 'polypeptide(L)'
;EKKECCGCAACVSICPKAAISMIKDETGSYFPKIDEILCINCGACQKVCDFQKKDENQFGQKVIKAYGAASKDESLKRKSASGGMFAQLAKVCLENGGVVYGAAMLFENDKLVVRHIQVDNINKLHLIQGSKYVQSNIGDTYHKVKKDLLAGKKVLFSGTPCQVAALKSFLKKDYENLYTVDIICHGISTQQFFQDYIDLVENKNKVKVTSFIFRDKSVGWGLDARYKYKRKGKV
;
A
#
# COMPACT_ATOMS: atom_id res chain seq x y z
N GLU A 1 17.13 -7.77 -12.14
CA GLU A 1 18.25 -7.35 -11.31
C GLU A 1 17.79 -6.61 -10.06
N LYS A 2 18.60 -6.60 -8.99
CA LYS A 2 18.24 -5.98 -7.69
C LYS A 2 17.93 -4.47 -7.85
N LYS A 3 18.63 -3.80 -8.75
CA LYS A 3 18.47 -2.36 -9.01
C LYS A 3 17.11 -1.97 -9.62
N GLU A 4 16.43 -2.91 -10.25
CA GLU A 4 15.15 -2.69 -10.92
C GLU A 4 13.96 -3.19 -10.09
N CYS A 5 14.19 -3.74 -8.90
CA CYS A 5 13.15 -4.27 -8.05
C CYS A 5 12.56 -3.19 -7.15
N CYS A 6 11.25 -2.98 -7.24
CA CYS A 6 10.50 -2.06 -6.37
C CYS A 6 9.83 -2.75 -5.16
N GLY A 7 10.05 -4.05 -4.95
CA GLY A 7 9.46 -4.78 -3.84
C GLY A 7 7.93 -4.95 -3.89
N CYS A 8 7.31 -4.90 -5.07
CA CYS A 8 5.85 -4.98 -5.25
C CYS A 8 5.23 -6.36 -4.93
N ALA A 9 6.04 -7.39 -4.71
CA ALA A 9 5.65 -8.75 -4.36
C ALA A 9 4.78 -9.51 -5.40
N ALA A 10 4.66 -9.03 -6.66
CA ALA A 10 3.94 -9.75 -7.70
C ALA A 10 4.51 -11.15 -7.96
N CYS A 11 5.84 -11.28 -7.97
CA CYS A 11 6.54 -12.55 -8.16
C CYS A 11 6.27 -13.56 -7.02
N VAL A 12 6.14 -13.09 -5.79
CA VAL A 12 5.74 -13.91 -4.64
C VAL A 12 4.32 -14.42 -4.83
N SER A 13 3.41 -13.51 -5.14
CA SER A 13 1.97 -13.81 -5.27
C SER A 13 1.66 -14.74 -6.43
N ILE A 14 2.43 -14.71 -7.53
CA ILE A 14 2.17 -15.56 -8.71
C ILE A 14 2.80 -16.95 -8.59
N CYS A 15 3.71 -17.17 -7.64
CA CYS A 15 4.47 -18.42 -7.55
C CYS A 15 3.58 -19.59 -7.12
N PRO A 16 3.35 -20.62 -7.99
CA PRO A 16 2.45 -21.72 -7.67
C PRO A 16 3.01 -22.68 -6.61
N LYS A 17 4.32 -22.60 -6.34
CA LYS A 17 5.01 -23.43 -5.34
C LYS A 17 5.40 -22.68 -4.08
N ALA A 18 4.99 -21.40 -3.95
CA ALA A 18 5.41 -20.53 -2.85
C ALA A 18 6.95 -20.51 -2.65
N ALA A 19 7.71 -20.72 -3.72
CA ALA A 19 9.17 -20.81 -3.70
C ALA A 19 9.85 -19.44 -3.61
N ILE A 20 9.10 -18.33 -3.44
CA ILE A 20 9.66 -16.98 -3.41
C ILE A 20 9.24 -16.30 -2.11
N SER A 21 10.24 -15.83 -1.36
CA SER A 21 10.05 -14.99 -0.18
C SER A 21 10.66 -13.62 -0.39
N MET A 22 10.13 -12.59 0.29
CA MET A 22 10.73 -11.25 0.31
C MET A 22 11.71 -11.18 1.48
N ILE A 23 12.98 -10.93 1.19
CA ILE A 23 14.03 -10.72 2.19
C ILE A 23 14.43 -9.25 2.23
N LYS A 24 14.88 -8.79 3.39
CA LYS A 24 15.43 -7.44 3.55
C LYS A 24 16.92 -7.42 3.23
N ASP A 25 17.37 -6.33 2.62
CA ASP A 25 18.79 -6.01 2.55
C ASP A 25 19.23 -5.11 3.72
N GLU A 26 20.46 -4.64 3.66
CA GLU A 26 21.10 -3.76 4.66
C GLU A 26 20.35 -2.43 4.85
N THR A 27 19.67 -1.94 3.82
CA THR A 27 18.87 -0.70 3.86
C THR A 27 17.43 -0.95 4.33
N GLY A 28 17.06 -2.20 4.59
CA GLY A 28 15.69 -2.61 4.90
C GLY A 28 14.76 -2.68 3.69
N SER A 29 15.30 -2.59 2.47
CA SER A 29 14.54 -2.77 1.22
C SER A 29 14.23 -4.25 0.99
N TYR A 30 13.03 -4.53 0.46
CA TYR A 30 12.59 -5.90 0.22
C TYR A 30 12.91 -6.37 -1.20
N PHE A 31 13.53 -7.55 -1.31
CA PHE A 31 13.84 -8.22 -2.57
C PHE A 31 13.38 -9.67 -2.56
N PRO A 32 13.00 -10.23 -3.72
CA PRO A 32 12.63 -11.62 -3.81
C PRO A 32 13.87 -12.53 -3.70
N LYS A 33 13.76 -13.55 -2.85
CA LYS A 33 14.70 -14.68 -2.77
C LYS A 33 13.95 -15.94 -3.22
N ILE A 34 14.54 -16.68 -4.16
CA ILE A 34 14.00 -17.92 -4.68
C ILE A 34 14.60 -19.08 -3.86
N ASP A 35 13.74 -19.98 -3.41
CA ASP A 35 14.12 -21.27 -2.88
C ASP A 35 14.28 -22.23 -4.07
N GLU A 36 15.51 -22.60 -4.36
CA GLU A 36 15.86 -23.45 -5.51
C GLU A 36 15.31 -24.87 -5.39
N ILE A 37 15.11 -25.38 -4.17
CA ILE A 37 14.57 -26.72 -3.92
C ILE A 37 13.08 -26.76 -4.28
N LEU A 38 12.33 -25.69 -3.97
CA LEU A 38 10.91 -25.59 -4.26
C LEU A 38 10.61 -25.08 -5.68
N CYS A 39 11.59 -24.44 -6.32
CA CYS A 39 11.41 -23.82 -7.63
C CYS A 39 11.35 -24.84 -8.75
N ILE A 40 10.25 -24.84 -9.51
CA ILE A 40 10.06 -25.71 -10.70
C ILE A 40 10.44 -25.03 -12.02
N ASN A 41 11.11 -23.89 -11.97
CA ASN A 41 11.60 -23.11 -13.14
C ASN A 41 10.50 -22.78 -14.18
N CYS A 42 9.25 -22.53 -13.73
CA CYS A 42 8.12 -22.27 -14.65
C CYS A 42 8.11 -20.85 -15.27
N GLY A 43 9.00 -19.95 -14.85
CA GLY A 43 9.13 -18.59 -15.36
C GLY A 43 7.97 -17.61 -15.02
N ALA A 44 6.98 -18.03 -14.24
CA ALA A 44 5.81 -17.20 -13.91
C ALA A 44 6.19 -15.87 -13.21
N CYS A 45 7.21 -15.90 -12.34
CA CYS A 45 7.71 -14.72 -11.63
C CYS A 45 8.37 -13.69 -12.56
N GLN A 46 9.00 -14.12 -13.63
CA GLN A 46 9.54 -13.23 -14.66
C GLN A 46 8.43 -12.61 -15.50
N LYS A 47 7.46 -13.41 -15.93
CA LYS A 47 6.34 -12.96 -16.75
C LYS A 47 5.41 -11.96 -16.04
N VAL A 48 5.27 -12.04 -14.72
CA VAL A 48 4.44 -11.10 -13.95
C VAL A 48 5.14 -9.78 -13.62
N CYS A 49 6.46 -9.72 -13.74
CA CYS A 49 7.25 -8.54 -13.36
C CYS A 49 7.22 -7.48 -14.44
N ASP A 50 6.52 -6.38 -14.21
CA ASP A 50 6.42 -5.28 -15.19
C ASP A 50 7.75 -4.56 -15.44
N PHE A 51 8.68 -4.57 -14.50
CA PHE A 51 10.02 -4.02 -14.69
C PHE A 51 10.91 -4.87 -15.64
N GLN A 52 10.55 -6.12 -15.89
CA GLN A 52 11.23 -6.98 -16.85
C GLN A 52 10.57 -6.98 -18.24
N LYS A 53 9.36 -6.43 -18.35
CA LYS A 53 8.67 -6.25 -19.64
C LYS A 53 9.11 -4.93 -20.27
N LYS A 54 9.67 -4.97 -21.47
CA LYS A 54 10.13 -3.76 -22.15
C LYS A 54 8.97 -2.97 -22.76
N ASP A 55 8.08 -3.64 -23.48
CA ASP A 55 7.06 -2.99 -24.32
C ASP A 55 5.61 -3.21 -23.85
N GLU A 56 5.36 -4.19 -22.99
CA GLU A 56 4.01 -4.59 -22.53
C GLU A 56 3.79 -4.34 -21.04
N ASN A 57 4.53 -3.40 -20.43
CA ASN A 57 4.35 -3.09 -19.03
C ASN A 57 3.07 -2.27 -18.77
N GLN A 58 2.61 -2.26 -17.53
CA GLN A 58 1.41 -1.55 -17.09
C GLN A 58 1.68 -0.08 -16.72
N PHE A 59 2.90 0.41 -16.96
CA PHE A 59 3.28 1.80 -16.72
C PHE A 59 3.05 2.68 -17.94
N GLY A 60 2.96 4.00 -17.72
CA GLY A 60 2.99 4.98 -18.80
C GLY A 60 1.77 4.99 -19.72
N GLN A 61 0.60 4.57 -19.23
CA GLN A 61 -0.64 4.66 -20.01
C GLN A 61 -0.97 6.11 -20.34
N LYS A 62 -1.50 6.34 -21.55
CA LYS A 62 -1.89 7.67 -22.03
C LYS A 62 -2.94 8.29 -21.12
N VAL A 63 -2.68 9.53 -20.67
CA VAL A 63 -3.67 10.34 -19.95
C VAL A 63 -4.83 10.67 -20.87
N ILE A 64 -6.04 10.30 -20.48
CA ILE A 64 -7.27 10.57 -21.25
C ILE A 64 -7.79 11.97 -20.92
N LYS A 65 -7.89 12.29 -19.62
CA LYS A 65 -8.37 13.58 -19.11
C LYS A 65 -7.68 13.93 -17.79
N ALA A 66 -7.54 15.24 -17.53
CA ALA A 66 -7.05 15.77 -16.25
C ALA A 66 -8.15 16.62 -15.59
N TYR A 67 -8.28 16.49 -14.27
CA TYR A 67 -9.27 17.19 -13.47
C TYR A 67 -8.62 17.77 -12.21
N GLY A 68 -8.99 19.01 -11.84
CA GLY A 68 -8.80 19.52 -10.49
C GLY A 68 -10.06 19.21 -9.68
N ALA A 69 -9.93 18.42 -8.61
CA ALA A 69 -11.08 17.99 -7.83
C ALA A 69 -10.79 17.93 -6.32
N ALA A 70 -11.82 18.23 -5.52
CA ALA A 70 -11.82 18.04 -4.07
C ALA A 70 -13.19 17.55 -3.60
N SER A 71 -13.20 16.78 -2.52
CA SER A 71 -14.43 16.35 -1.87
C SER A 71 -15.21 17.57 -1.33
N LYS A 72 -16.53 17.59 -1.53
CA LYS A 72 -17.44 18.55 -0.88
C LYS A 72 -17.69 18.20 0.59
N ASP A 73 -17.41 16.97 0.99
CA ASP A 73 -17.49 16.52 2.38
C ASP A 73 -16.25 17.01 3.15
N GLU A 74 -16.42 18.05 3.95
CA GLU A 74 -15.35 18.68 4.73
C GLU A 74 -14.72 17.69 5.73
N SER A 75 -15.50 16.76 6.29
CA SER A 75 -14.96 15.73 7.20
C SER A 75 -14.01 14.79 6.49
N LEU A 76 -14.37 14.31 5.28
CA LEU A 76 -13.48 13.48 4.47
C LEU A 76 -12.24 14.27 4.03
N LYS A 77 -12.40 15.52 3.62
CA LYS A 77 -11.30 16.37 3.18
C LYS A 77 -10.28 16.63 4.30
N ARG A 78 -10.74 16.91 5.52
CA ARG A 78 -9.88 17.15 6.69
C ARG A 78 -9.08 15.90 7.07
N LYS A 79 -9.67 14.71 6.99
CA LYS A 79 -9.01 13.44 7.29
C LYS A 79 -8.11 12.91 6.16
N SER A 80 -8.06 13.59 5.02
CA SER A 80 -7.28 13.20 3.85
C SER A 80 -6.04 14.06 3.70
N ALA A 81 -4.99 13.52 3.08
CA ALA A 81 -3.74 14.26 2.85
C ALA A 81 -3.90 15.43 1.86
N SER A 82 -4.82 15.33 0.91
CA SER A 82 -5.09 16.32 -0.14
C SER A 82 -6.58 16.64 -0.22
N GLY A 83 -7.15 16.79 -1.41
CA GLY A 83 -8.56 17.12 -1.65
C GLY A 83 -9.57 16.04 -1.27
N GLY A 84 -9.14 14.85 -0.82
CA GLY A 84 -10.02 13.79 -0.33
C GLY A 84 -10.63 12.91 -1.43
N MET A 85 -10.15 12.98 -2.67
CA MET A 85 -10.74 12.23 -3.78
C MET A 85 -10.68 10.72 -3.59
N PHE A 86 -9.55 10.17 -3.11
CA PHE A 86 -9.50 8.74 -2.77
C PHE A 86 -10.59 8.35 -1.77
N ALA A 87 -10.73 9.13 -0.69
CA ALA A 87 -11.73 8.85 0.34
C ALA A 87 -13.16 8.96 -0.21
N GLN A 88 -13.42 9.90 -1.13
CA GLN A 88 -14.71 10.03 -1.80
C GLN A 88 -15.04 8.83 -2.70
N LEU A 89 -14.08 8.37 -3.50
CA LEU A 89 -14.23 7.18 -4.34
C LEU A 89 -14.42 5.91 -3.49
N ALA A 90 -13.65 5.78 -2.42
CA ALA A 90 -13.77 4.68 -1.47
C ALA A 90 -15.13 4.66 -0.77
N LYS A 91 -15.65 5.82 -0.35
CA LYS A 91 -17.00 5.97 0.21
C LYS A 91 -18.05 5.47 -0.76
N VAL A 92 -18.02 5.92 -2.01
CA VAL A 92 -18.97 5.47 -3.05
C VAL A 92 -18.88 3.97 -3.28
N CYS A 93 -17.66 3.40 -3.33
CA CYS A 93 -17.48 1.97 -3.48
C CYS A 93 -18.12 1.19 -2.32
N LEU A 94 -17.87 1.59 -1.08
CA LEU A 94 -18.39 0.93 0.13
C LEU A 94 -19.92 1.07 0.26
N GLU A 95 -20.48 2.24 -0.03
CA GLU A 95 -21.94 2.49 -0.01
C GLU A 95 -22.68 1.65 -1.07
N ASN A 96 -22.00 1.23 -2.13
CA ASN A 96 -22.55 0.33 -3.15
C ASN A 96 -22.18 -1.16 -2.89
N GLY A 97 -21.87 -1.53 -1.65
CA GLY A 97 -21.59 -2.92 -1.27
C GLY A 97 -20.26 -3.46 -1.75
N GLY A 98 -19.37 -2.60 -2.26
CA GLY A 98 -18.02 -2.96 -2.67
C GLY A 98 -17.03 -3.07 -1.53
N VAL A 99 -15.79 -3.38 -1.86
CA VAL A 99 -14.67 -3.47 -0.91
C VAL A 99 -13.51 -2.59 -1.41
N VAL A 100 -12.75 -2.04 -0.47
CA VAL A 100 -11.64 -1.14 -0.76
C VAL A 100 -10.36 -1.72 -0.18
N TYR A 101 -9.30 -1.75 -0.98
CA TYR A 101 -7.95 -2.13 -0.57
C TYR A 101 -7.04 -0.92 -0.59
N GLY A 102 -6.27 -0.72 0.47
CA GLY A 102 -5.34 0.39 0.58
C GLY A 102 -4.35 0.22 1.72
N ALA A 103 -3.33 1.07 1.73
CA ALA A 103 -2.30 1.05 2.76
C ALA A 103 -2.84 1.58 4.09
N ALA A 104 -2.66 0.83 5.16
CA ALA A 104 -2.95 1.21 6.54
C ALA A 104 -1.68 1.20 7.38
N MET A 105 -1.62 2.08 8.37
CA MET A 105 -0.62 2.02 9.42
C MET A 105 -1.26 1.40 10.66
N LEU A 106 -0.69 0.30 11.12
CA LEU A 106 -1.19 -0.51 12.22
C LEU A 106 -0.17 -0.57 13.35
N PHE A 107 -0.62 -0.69 14.57
CA PHE A 107 0.24 -0.91 15.74
C PHE A 107 0.17 -2.38 16.12
N GLU A 108 1.24 -3.13 15.81
CA GLU A 108 1.31 -4.58 15.96
C GLU A 108 2.65 -4.95 16.60
N ASN A 109 2.62 -5.84 17.59
CA ASN A 109 3.83 -6.29 18.31
C ASN A 109 4.74 -5.13 18.73
N ASP A 110 4.14 -4.10 19.33
CA ASP A 110 4.81 -2.87 19.79
C ASP A 110 5.54 -2.06 18.71
N LYS A 111 5.15 -2.23 17.44
CA LYS A 111 5.71 -1.49 16.31
C LYS A 111 4.62 -0.91 15.41
N LEU A 112 4.93 0.21 14.75
CA LEU A 112 4.11 0.74 13.68
C LEU A 112 4.50 0.06 12.37
N VAL A 113 3.55 -0.63 11.76
CA VAL A 113 3.74 -1.34 10.49
C VAL A 113 2.79 -0.80 9.43
N VAL A 114 3.27 -0.70 8.19
CA VAL A 114 2.43 -0.29 7.06
C VAL A 114 2.19 -1.49 6.15
N ARG A 115 0.92 -1.82 5.92
CA ARG A 115 0.53 -2.89 5.01
C ARG A 115 -0.81 -2.60 4.33
N HIS A 116 -1.05 -3.25 3.22
CA HIS A 116 -2.36 -3.23 2.58
C HIS A 116 -3.37 -4.05 3.38
N ILE A 117 -4.55 -3.46 3.56
CA ILE A 117 -5.69 -4.13 4.19
C ILE A 117 -6.93 -3.97 3.32
N GLN A 118 -7.91 -4.85 3.54
CA GLN A 118 -9.26 -4.73 3.03
C GLN A 118 -10.11 -3.90 4.00
N VAL A 119 -10.94 -3.04 3.45
CA VAL A 119 -11.99 -2.31 4.14
C VAL A 119 -13.32 -2.61 3.44
N ASP A 120 -14.28 -3.08 4.19
CA ASP A 120 -15.62 -3.50 3.76
C ASP A 120 -16.74 -2.65 4.37
N ASN A 121 -16.37 -1.68 5.21
CA ASN A 121 -17.29 -0.86 5.96
C ASN A 121 -16.78 0.59 6.03
N ILE A 122 -17.68 1.55 5.87
CA ILE A 122 -17.37 2.99 5.89
C ILE A 122 -16.70 3.44 7.21
N ASN A 123 -17.05 2.82 8.33
CA ASN A 123 -16.46 3.13 9.64
C ASN A 123 -14.96 2.79 9.72
N LYS A 124 -14.47 1.88 8.86
CA LYS A 124 -13.06 1.48 8.77
C LYS A 124 -12.27 2.29 7.73
N LEU A 125 -12.93 3.14 6.93
CA LEU A 125 -12.28 3.92 5.87
C LEU A 125 -11.11 4.76 6.40
N HIS A 126 -11.22 5.30 7.62
CA HIS A 126 -10.17 6.09 8.25
C HIS A 126 -8.82 5.36 8.38
N LEU A 127 -8.80 4.04 8.39
CA LEU A 127 -7.57 3.24 8.48
C LEU A 127 -6.68 3.38 7.24
N ILE A 128 -7.30 3.52 6.08
CA ILE A 128 -6.61 3.62 4.78
C ILE A 128 -6.55 5.05 4.24
N GLN A 129 -7.17 6.03 4.94
CA GLN A 129 -7.07 7.45 4.60
C GLN A 129 -5.71 8.04 4.99
N GLY A 130 -5.33 9.12 4.30
CA GLY A 130 -4.09 9.86 4.54
C GLY A 130 -2.85 9.16 3.97
N SER A 131 -1.79 9.91 3.81
CA SER A 131 -0.53 9.41 3.27
C SER A 131 0.24 8.58 4.29
N LYS A 132 0.89 7.50 3.84
CA LYS A 132 1.87 6.72 4.57
C LYS A 132 3.14 6.70 3.69
N TYR A 133 4.13 7.52 4.06
CA TYR A 133 5.38 7.60 3.29
C TYR A 133 6.35 6.46 3.65
N VAL A 134 5.80 5.27 3.80
CA VAL A 134 6.50 4.03 4.13
C VAL A 134 6.00 2.93 3.20
N GLN A 135 6.90 2.09 2.70
CA GLN A 135 6.55 0.97 1.85
C GLN A 135 5.56 0.05 2.56
N SER A 136 4.38 -0.12 1.97
CA SER A 136 3.38 -1.03 2.52
C SER A 136 3.62 -2.46 2.08
N ASN A 137 3.54 -3.38 3.02
CA ASN A 137 3.57 -4.81 2.72
C ASN A 137 2.25 -5.24 2.06
N ILE A 138 2.34 -5.83 0.89
CA ILE A 138 1.18 -6.35 0.13
C ILE A 138 0.65 -7.65 0.73
N GLY A 139 1.53 -8.51 1.27
CA GLY A 139 1.13 -9.81 1.78
C GLY A 139 0.32 -10.60 0.75
N ASP A 140 -0.84 -11.10 1.16
CA ASP A 140 -1.79 -11.86 0.34
C ASP A 140 -2.86 -11.01 -0.36
N THR A 141 -2.70 -9.69 -0.37
CA THR A 141 -3.71 -8.73 -0.86
C THR A 141 -4.13 -9.00 -2.30
N TYR A 142 -3.20 -9.32 -3.21
CA TYR A 142 -3.56 -9.59 -4.61
C TYR A 142 -4.45 -10.82 -4.75
N HIS A 143 -4.23 -11.86 -3.95
CA HIS A 143 -5.11 -13.03 -3.91
C HIS A 143 -6.50 -12.69 -3.37
N LYS A 144 -6.58 -11.87 -2.32
CA LYS A 144 -7.87 -11.40 -1.75
C LYS A 144 -8.64 -10.57 -2.76
N VAL A 145 -7.98 -9.63 -3.46
CA VAL A 145 -8.57 -8.85 -4.54
C VAL A 145 -9.14 -9.78 -5.61
N LYS A 146 -8.35 -10.75 -6.11
CA LYS A 146 -8.81 -11.71 -7.12
C LYS A 146 -10.02 -12.51 -6.64
N LYS A 147 -10.01 -12.96 -5.39
CA LYS A 147 -11.14 -13.69 -4.79
C LYS A 147 -12.42 -12.86 -4.77
N ASP A 148 -12.34 -11.58 -4.33
CA ASP A 148 -13.50 -10.69 -4.28
C ASP A 148 -14.03 -10.34 -5.67
N LEU A 149 -13.14 -10.12 -6.66
CA LEU A 149 -13.52 -9.90 -8.06
C LEU A 149 -14.27 -11.10 -8.65
N LEU A 150 -13.78 -12.32 -8.40
CA LEU A 150 -14.43 -13.56 -8.85
C LEU A 150 -15.76 -13.80 -8.15
N ALA A 151 -15.94 -13.29 -6.94
CA ALA A 151 -17.21 -13.30 -6.21
C ALA A 151 -18.19 -12.19 -6.68
N GLY A 152 -17.86 -11.44 -7.74
CA GLY A 152 -18.70 -10.38 -8.30
C GLY A 152 -18.72 -9.08 -7.52
N LYS A 153 -17.89 -8.92 -6.48
CA LYS A 153 -17.83 -7.67 -5.70
C LYS A 153 -17.18 -6.55 -6.50
N LYS A 154 -17.64 -5.33 -6.32
CA LYS A 154 -16.91 -4.13 -6.76
C LYS A 154 -15.69 -3.96 -5.89
N VAL A 155 -14.52 -3.82 -6.49
CA VAL A 155 -13.24 -3.66 -5.79
C VAL A 155 -12.60 -2.35 -6.18
N LEU A 156 -12.26 -1.51 -5.20
CA LEU A 156 -11.37 -0.38 -5.36
C LEU A 156 -10.02 -0.70 -4.74
N PHE A 157 -8.97 -0.74 -5.55
CA PHE A 157 -7.60 -0.93 -5.08
C PHE A 157 -6.81 0.37 -5.21
N SER A 158 -6.18 0.82 -4.12
CA SER A 158 -5.29 1.97 -4.13
C SER A 158 -3.89 1.58 -3.68
N GLY A 159 -2.88 2.05 -4.42
CA GLY A 159 -1.48 1.79 -4.11
C GLY A 159 -0.53 2.74 -4.84
N THR A 160 0.74 2.47 -4.78
CA THR A 160 1.72 3.11 -5.65
C THR A 160 1.60 2.57 -7.08
N PRO A 161 2.10 3.30 -8.12
CA PRO A 161 2.00 2.82 -9.51
C PRO A 161 2.54 1.40 -9.69
N CYS A 162 3.66 1.08 -9.05
CA CYS A 162 4.23 -0.27 -9.10
C CYS A 162 3.35 -1.35 -8.46
N GLN A 163 2.58 -1.02 -7.42
CA GLN A 163 1.64 -1.95 -6.78
C GLN A 163 0.38 -2.14 -7.63
N VAL A 164 -0.11 -1.07 -8.27
CA VAL A 164 -1.25 -1.16 -9.19
C VAL A 164 -0.88 -1.95 -10.45
N ALA A 165 0.29 -1.68 -11.05
CA ALA A 165 0.81 -2.45 -12.19
C ALA A 165 0.99 -3.93 -11.83
N ALA A 166 1.56 -4.21 -10.65
CA ALA A 166 1.72 -5.57 -10.14
C ALA A 166 0.38 -6.31 -9.98
N LEU A 167 -0.65 -5.65 -9.45
CA LEU A 167 -1.99 -6.22 -9.34
C LEU A 167 -2.54 -6.58 -10.72
N LYS A 168 -2.50 -5.66 -11.69
CA LYS A 168 -2.99 -5.88 -13.05
C LYS A 168 -2.27 -7.06 -13.72
N SER A 169 -0.93 -7.10 -13.61
CA SER A 169 -0.13 -8.21 -14.15
C SER A 169 -0.40 -9.55 -13.45
N PHE A 170 -0.68 -9.54 -12.15
CA PHE A 170 -1.08 -10.73 -11.39
C PHE A 170 -2.45 -11.25 -11.84
N LEU A 171 -3.40 -10.37 -12.10
CA LEU A 171 -4.76 -10.72 -12.53
C LEU A 171 -4.80 -11.27 -13.96
N LYS A 172 -3.87 -10.86 -14.83
CA LYS A 172 -3.70 -11.31 -16.24
C LYS A 172 -4.86 -10.99 -17.18
N LYS A 173 -5.90 -10.34 -16.71
CA LYS A 173 -7.06 -9.89 -17.49
C LYS A 173 -7.72 -8.71 -16.83
N ASP A 174 -8.49 -7.97 -17.59
CA ASP A 174 -9.32 -6.89 -17.06
C ASP A 174 -10.58 -7.45 -16.39
N TYR A 175 -11.05 -6.71 -15.39
CA TYR A 175 -12.29 -6.97 -14.65
C TYR A 175 -13.13 -5.70 -14.62
N GLU A 176 -14.35 -5.75 -15.08
CA GLU A 176 -15.27 -4.59 -15.10
C GLU A 176 -15.61 -4.07 -13.70
N ASN A 177 -15.51 -4.93 -12.70
CA ASN A 177 -15.74 -4.61 -11.29
C ASN A 177 -14.48 -4.20 -10.52
N LEU A 178 -13.32 -4.01 -11.21
CA LEU A 178 -12.08 -3.49 -10.62
C LEU A 178 -11.87 -2.03 -10.98
N TYR A 179 -11.72 -1.21 -9.95
CA TYR A 179 -11.29 0.19 -10.04
C TYR A 179 -9.93 0.33 -9.37
N THR A 180 -9.01 1.04 -10.00
CA THR A 180 -7.67 1.27 -9.44
C THR A 180 -7.41 2.75 -9.27
N VAL A 181 -6.80 3.12 -8.15
CA VAL A 181 -6.30 4.47 -7.87
C VAL A 181 -4.83 4.34 -7.51
N ASP A 182 -3.96 4.78 -8.40
CA ASP A 182 -2.55 4.94 -8.08
C ASP A 182 -2.24 6.38 -7.68
N ILE A 183 -1.28 6.52 -6.78
CA ILE A 183 -0.80 7.81 -6.32
C ILE A 183 0.42 8.23 -7.15
N ILE A 184 0.63 9.53 -7.31
CA ILE A 184 1.91 10.02 -7.84
C ILE A 184 2.99 9.71 -6.79
N CYS A 185 3.94 8.86 -7.16
CA CYS A 185 4.97 8.36 -6.26
C CYS A 185 6.36 8.78 -6.74
N HIS A 186 7.10 9.48 -5.86
CA HIS A 186 8.50 9.88 -6.08
C HIS A 186 9.50 8.97 -5.36
N GLY A 187 9.04 7.85 -4.82
CA GLY A 187 9.77 6.99 -3.91
C GLY A 187 9.18 7.02 -2.50
N ILE A 188 9.52 6.02 -1.71
CA ILE A 188 9.05 5.85 -0.33
C ILE A 188 10.19 5.32 0.55
N SER A 189 10.11 5.60 1.85
CA SER A 189 11.04 5.03 2.81
C SER A 189 10.77 3.54 3.03
N THR A 190 11.78 2.80 3.44
CA THR A 190 11.61 1.42 3.89
C THR A 190 10.94 1.40 5.27
N GLN A 191 10.31 0.27 5.61
CA GLN A 191 9.76 0.06 6.95
C GLN A 191 10.86 0.13 8.03
N GLN A 192 12.10 -0.30 7.71
CA GLN A 192 13.22 -0.24 8.64
C GLN A 192 13.62 1.21 8.93
N PHE A 193 13.83 2.02 7.90
CA PHE A 193 14.18 3.44 8.06
C PHE A 193 13.15 4.19 8.90
N PHE A 194 11.85 3.92 8.66
CA PHE A 194 10.79 4.51 9.47
C PHE A 194 10.83 4.02 10.93
N GLN A 195 11.10 2.73 11.14
CA GLN A 195 11.22 2.17 12.50
C GLN A 195 12.40 2.78 13.26
N ASP A 196 13.55 2.95 12.61
CA ASP A 196 14.73 3.56 13.21
C ASP A 196 14.44 5.00 13.66
N TYR A 197 13.69 5.76 12.85
CA TYR A 197 13.22 7.08 13.25
C TYR A 197 12.27 7.02 14.46
N ILE A 198 11.33 6.09 14.48
CA ILE A 198 10.42 5.91 15.64
C ILE A 198 11.20 5.53 16.88
N ASP A 199 12.16 4.63 16.80
CA ASP A 199 13.01 4.20 17.92
C ASP A 199 13.83 5.37 18.46
N LEU A 200 14.34 6.23 17.59
CA LEU A 200 15.04 7.47 18.01
C LEU A 200 14.09 8.40 18.78
N VAL A 201 12.87 8.61 18.31
CA VAL A 201 11.85 9.44 18.98
C VAL A 201 11.47 8.84 20.33
N GLU A 202 11.25 7.52 20.40
CA GLU A 202 10.90 6.79 21.62
C GLU A 202 12.00 6.87 22.68
N ASN A 203 13.25 6.67 22.28
CA ASN A 203 14.40 6.70 23.18
C ASN A 203 14.65 8.12 23.72
N LYS A 204 14.63 9.13 22.85
CA LYS A 204 14.82 10.53 23.24
C LYS A 204 13.77 11.02 24.22
N ASN A 205 12.51 10.62 24.04
CA ASN A 205 11.38 11.13 24.84
C ASN A 205 10.92 10.16 25.94
N LYS A 206 11.51 8.96 26.04
CA LYS A 206 11.14 7.89 26.99
C LYS A 206 9.63 7.53 26.87
N VAL A 207 9.16 7.39 25.66
CA VAL A 207 7.77 7.09 25.32
C VAL A 207 7.66 5.85 24.42
N LYS A 208 6.44 5.36 24.20
CA LYS A 208 6.10 4.37 23.18
C LYS A 208 5.14 4.99 22.17
N VAL A 209 5.55 5.13 20.93
CA VAL A 209 4.73 5.69 19.86
C VAL A 209 3.69 4.64 19.41
N THR A 210 2.42 5.01 19.45
CA THR A 210 1.31 4.09 19.13
C THR A 210 0.54 4.47 17.88
N SER A 211 0.76 5.66 17.33
CA SER A 211 0.15 6.14 16.08
C SER A 211 1.01 7.23 15.47
N PHE A 212 1.06 7.29 14.15
CA PHE A 212 1.77 8.32 13.41
C PHE A 212 0.95 8.80 12.22
N ILE A 213 0.85 10.11 12.03
CA ILE A 213 0.13 10.78 10.93
C ILE A 213 1.13 11.65 10.19
N PHE A 214 1.39 11.37 8.92
CA PHE A 214 2.38 12.07 8.11
C PHE A 214 1.93 13.46 7.64
N ARG A 215 0.62 13.67 7.49
CA ARG A 215 0.04 14.92 6.97
C ARG A 215 -1.08 15.34 7.89
N ASP A 216 -0.69 15.83 9.09
CA ASP A 216 -1.66 16.35 10.05
C ASP A 216 -2.10 17.76 9.67
N LYS A 217 -3.41 17.96 9.55
CA LYS A 217 -4.03 19.24 9.20
C LYS A 217 -4.61 19.98 10.40
N SER A 218 -4.32 19.56 11.61
CA SER A 218 -4.88 20.21 12.82
C SER A 218 -4.38 21.64 13.01
N VAL A 219 -3.18 21.94 12.50
CA VAL A 219 -2.57 23.29 12.56
C VAL A 219 -2.58 24.00 11.21
N GLY A 220 -3.27 23.47 10.21
CA GLY A 220 -3.37 24.06 8.89
C GLY A 220 -2.93 23.11 7.78
N TRP A 221 -2.80 23.66 6.57
CA TRP A 221 -2.34 22.93 5.39
C TRP A 221 -0.80 22.92 5.33
N GLY A 222 -0.18 21.79 5.60
CA GLY A 222 1.28 21.70 5.64
C GLY A 222 1.80 20.27 5.46
N LEU A 223 3.08 20.10 5.76
CA LEU A 223 3.80 18.83 5.79
C LEU A 223 3.98 18.30 7.22
N ASP A 224 3.25 18.86 8.17
CA ASP A 224 3.37 18.52 9.58
C ASP A 224 3.03 17.06 9.81
N ALA A 225 3.81 16.43 10.69
CA ALA A 225 3.57 15.08 11.18
C ALA A 225 3.20 15.12 12.66
N ARG A 226 2.31 14.23 13.06
CA ARG A 226 1.90 14.07 14.45
C ARG A 226 1.93 12.61 14.87
N TYR A 227 2.36 12.35 16.11
CA TYR A 227 2.29 11.02 16.68
C TYR A 227 1.56 11.02 18.04
N LYS A 228 0.92 9.88 18.34
CA LYS A 228 0.39 9.58 19.68
C LYS A 228 1.35 8.64 20.38
N TYR A 229 1.46 8.77 21.70
CA TYR A 229 2.37 7.95 22.50
C TYR A 229 1.77 7.56 23.84
N LYS A 230 2.30 6.50 24.44
CA LYS A 230 2.15 6.14 25.84
C LYS A 230 3.47 6.41 26.56
N ARG A 231 3.42 6.94 27.76
CA ARG A 231 4.64 7.03 28.60
C ARG A 231 5.04 5.62 29.01
N LYS A 232 6.31 5.29 28.92
CA LYS A 232 6.83 4.06 29.52
C LYS A 232 6.65 4.20 31.02
N GLY A 233 5.86 3.34 31.65
CA GLY A 233 5.66 3.37 33.09
C GLY A 233 7.01 3.26 33.82
N LYS A 234 7.18 4.01 34.93
CA LYS A 234 8.21 3.64 35.92
C LYS A 234 7.77 2.29 36.48
N VAL A 235 8.57 1.25 36.28
CA VAL A 235 8.50 0.02 37.03
C VAL A 235 8.97 0.33 38.44
#